data_657f2246aa51fcaa2fb0f3b430f7202c
#
_entry.id   657f2246aa51fcaa2fb0f3b430f7202c
#
_cell.length_a   1.000
_cell.length_b   1.000
_cell.length_c   1.000
_cell.angle_alpha   90.00
_cell.angle_beta   90.00
_cell.angle_gamma   90.00
#
_symmetry.space_group_name_H-M   'P 1'
#
loop_
_entity.id
_entity.type
_entity.pdbx_description
1 polymer ?
#
loop_
_entity_poly.entity_id
_entity_poly.type
_entity_poly.pdbx_seq_one_letter_code
_entity_poly.pdbx_strand_id
1 'polypeptide(L)'
;MTDTTSITSKAAPQRLTLLPGQQLHTRPREWLRATXGAAIGLFVSVWVCQLVFGAAVATLLIGPVGASAILLFSVPSGALAQPWSIFGGYLVSATVATLVAQLGGHSLEMAALAVALSLIAMFALRCLHPPGGAVALCVVLAGPALQALDEKAVLPVMLNALTLLAIALFYNNLTGVRYPKRPLPEINLQHTSDQPALQRVGFSDADLDAALADIGGFVDLTREDLTQLVRKVEDAARRRSMGTAQVADIMSRDLRCATPETRVREALDLLXAHRLRVLPVLDAEQALVGIVSLTDLANFVGRSGSFRLLRRGGGEKSPLSEVMTSPVVAVAPELPVSELXPMLSSQGLHCLPVVEQNRLVGMVTQTDLIAAXQXNLLMRG
;
A
#
# COMPACT_ATOMS: atom_id res chain seq x y z
N MET A 1 -21.35 -25.13 51.56
CA MET A 1 -22.18 -25.48 50.36
C MET A 1 -22.19 -24.24 49.45
N THR A 2 -21.23 -24.16 48.54
CA THR A 2 -21.11 -23.07 47.60
C THR A 2 -21.49 -23.58 46.21
N ASP A 3 -22.59 -23.06 45.74
CA ASP A 3 -23.17 -23.41 44.44
C ASP A 3 -22.39 -22.74 43.34
N THR A 4 -21.59 -23.49 42.61
CA THR A 4 -20.87 -23.03 41.46
C THR A 4 -21.74 -23.21 40.22
N THR A 5 -22.50 -22.18 39.86
CA THR A 5 -23.25 -22.17 38.60
C THR A 5 -22.27 -21.96 37.44
N SER A 6 -21.94 -23.02 36.75
CA SER A 6 -21.17 -22.96 35.52
C SER A 6 -22.05 -22.35 34.42
N ILE A 7 -21.74 -21.16 34.01
CA ILE A 7 -22.38 -20.54 32.87
C ILE A 7 -21.76 -21.17 31.60
N THR A 8 -22.42 -22.20 31.10
CA THR A 8 -22.07 -22.72 29.79
C THR A 8 -22.62 -21.75 28.72
N SER A 9 -21.73 -20.98 28.17
CA SER A 9 -22.08 -20.17 26.99
C SER A 9 -22.42 -21.14 25.85
N LYS A 10 -23.68 -21.24 25.53
CA LYS A 10 -24.13 -21.98 24.35
C LYS A 10 -23.70 -21.16 23.12
N ALA A 11 -22.67 -21.64 22.46
CA ALA A 11 -22.30 -21.09 21.16
C ALA A 11 -23.51 -21.18 20.22
N ALA A 12 -23.88 -20.06 19.65
CA ALA A 12 -24.96 -20.04 18.66
C ALA A 12 -24.62 -21.00 17.52
N PRO A 13 -25.59 -21.77 17.03
CA PRO A 13 -25.30 -22.69 15.93
C PRO A 13 -24.83 -21.95 14.71
N GLN A 14 -23.66 -22.31 14.21
CA GLN A 14 -23.13 -21.76 12.95
C GLN A 14 -24.08 -22.19 11.85
N ARG A 15 -24.79 -21.22 11.28
CA ARG A 15 -25.63 -21.46 10.10
C ARG A 15 -24.72 -21.78 8.94
N LEU A 16 -24.85 -22.97 8.40
CA LEU A 16 -24.18 -23.36 7.17
C LEU A 16 -24.84 -22.57 6.04
N THR A 17 -24.23 -21.47 5.64
CA THR A 17 -24.74 -20.67 4.54
C THR A 17 -24.24 -21.28 3.23
N LEU A 18 -25.12 -21.97 2.55
CA LEU A 18 -24.84 -22.50 1.21
C LEU A 18 -24.91 -21.42 0.14
N LEU A 19 -25.25 -20.20 0.53
CA LEU A 19 -25.38 -19.10 -0.40
C LEU A 19 -24.03 -18.40 -0.61
N PRO A 20 -23.79 -17.88 -1.81
CA PRO A 20 -22.55 -17.14 -2.09
C PRO A 20 -22.49 -15.85 -1.27
N GLY A 21 -21.36 -15.58 -0.71
CA GLY A 21 -21.16 -14.40 0.12
C GLY A 21 -19.75 -14.37 0.63
N GLN A 22 -18.93 -15.30 0.16
CA GLN A 22 -17.55 -15.41 0.61
C GLN A 22 -16.57 -14.56 -0.20
N GLN A 23 -16.98 -14.11 -1.39
CA GLN A 23 -16.16 -13.18 -2.17
C GLN A 23 -16.35 -11.77 -1.64
N LEU A 24 -15.25 -11.04 -1.57
CA LEU A 24 -15.27 -9.65 -1.10
C LEU A 24 -15.97 -8.77 -2.14
N HIS A 25 -16.83 -7.90 -1.66
CA HIS A 25 -17.57 -6.98 -2.54
C HIS A 25 -16.68 -5.86 -3.04
N THR A 26 -16.89 -5.47 -4.29
CA THR A 26 -16.33 -4.28 -4.89
C THR A 26 -17.46 -3.32 -5.27
N ARG A 27 -17.11 -2.07 -5.53
CA ARG A 27 -18.07 -1.04 -5.92
C ARG A 27 -18.51 -1.23 -7.38
N PRO A 28 -19.76 -0.91 -7.74
CA PRO A 28 -20.22 -1.03 -9.14
C PRO A 28 -19.37 -0.26 -10.15
N ARG A 29 -18.78 0.86 -9.75
CA ARG A 29 -17.84 1.60 -10.59
C ARG A 29 -16.66 0.74 -11.00
N GLU A 30 -16.17 -0.08 -10.08
CA GLU A 30 -15.07 -1.00 -10.36
C GLU A 30 -15.49 -2.12 -11.32
N TRP A 31 -16.75 -2.59 -11.20
CA TRP A 31 -17.26 -3.58 -12.15
C TRP A 31 -17.20 -3.05 -13.58
N LEU A 32 -17.66 -1.82 -13.78
CA LEU A 32 -17.65 -1.19 -15.11
C LEU A 32 -16.21 -0.98 -15.60
N ARG A 33 -15.34 -0.49 -14.74
CA ARG A 33 -13.93 -0.29 -15.07
C ARG A 33 -13.28 -1.60 -15.50
N ALA A 34 -13.44 -2.66 -14.72
CA ALA A 34 -12.85 -3.97 -14.99
C ALA A 34 -13.40 -4.57 -16.28
N THR A 35 -14.69 -4.48 -16.48
CA THR A 35 -15.36 -4.99 -17.69
C THR A 35 -14.86 -4.29 -18.95
N UNK A 36 -14.67 -3.23 -18.85
CA UNK A 36 -14.22 -2.50 -19.85
C UNK A 36 -12.89 -2.79 -20.21
N GLY A 37 -12.08 -2.76 -19.29
CA GLY A 37 -10.70 -3.15 -19.48
C GLY A 37 -10.53 -4.52 -20.10
N ALA A 38 -11.23 -5.50 -19.52
CA ALA A 38 -11.14 -6.87 -20.01
C ALA A 38 -11.60 -7.00 -21.48
N ALA A 39 -12.68 -6.31 -21.82
CA ALA A 39 -13.19 -6.34 -23.19
C ALA A 39 -12.20 -5.72 -24.18
N ILE A 40 -11.65 -4.56 -23.83
CA ILE A 40 -10.65 -3.88 -24.68
C ILE A 40 -9.39 -4.76 -24.80
N GLY A 41 -8.90 -5.27 -23.67
CA GLY A 41 -7.70 -6.11 -23.66
C GLY A 41 -7.86 -7.36 -24.52
N LEU A 42 -8.98 -8.06 -24.34
CA LEU A 42 -9.26 -9.26 -25.13
C LEU A 42 -9.39 -8.92 -26.61
N PHE A 43 -10.18 -7.90 -26.94
CA PHE A 43 -10.41 -7.50 -28.34
C PHE A 43 -9.10 -7.18 -29.04
N VAL A 44 -8.28 -6.31 -28.44
CA VAL A 44 -7.02 -5.88 -29.05
C VAL A 44 -6.05 -7.05 -29.20
N SER A 45 -5.96 -7.90 -28.15
CA SER A 45 -5.04 -9.06 -28.20
C SER A 45 -5.43 -10.03 -29.32
N VAL A 46 -6.72 -10.34 -29.43
CA VAL A 46 -7.22 -11.23 -30.47
C VAL A 46 -7.01 -10.60 -31.84
N TRP A 47 -7.31 -9.32 -31.99
CA TRP A 47 -7.15 -8.60 -33.25
C TRP A 47 -5.70 -8.61 -33.74
N VAL A 48 -4.75 -8.29 -32.82
CA VAL A 48 -3.32 -8.32 -33.16
C VAL A 48 -2.87 -9.73 -33.51
N CYS A 49 -3.30 -10.72 -32.75
CA CYS A 49 -2.97 -12.13 -33.05
C CYS A 49 -3.52 -12.54 -34.43
N GLN A 50 -4.74 -12.14 -34.76
CA GLN A 50 -5.36 -12.43 -36.06
C GLN A 50 -4.59 -11.78 -37.20
N LEU A 51 -4.11 -10.54 -37.03
CA LEU A 51 -3.33 -9.85 -38.05
C LEU A 51 -2.00 -10.53 -38.31
N VAL A 52 -1.34 -11.08 -37.28
CA VAL A 52 0.00 -11.66 -37.42
C VAL A 52 -0.04 -13.14 -37.77
N PHE A 53 -0.92 -13.91 -37.16
CA PHE A 53 -0.94 -15.39 -37.26
C PHE A 53 -2.19 -15.93 -37.91
N GLY A 54 -3.16 -15.09 -38.22
CA GLY A 54 -4.41 -15.51 -38.88
C GLY A 54 -5.52 -15.81 -37.89
N ALA A 55 -6.76 -15.86 -38.45
CA ALA A 55 -7.97 -16.03 -37.66
C ALA A 55 -8.04 -17.41 -37.00
N ALA A 56 -7.53 -18.45 -37.64
CA ALA A 56 -7.58 -19.81 -37.08
C ALA A 56 -6.79 -19.91 -35.79
N VAL A 57 -5.55 -19.36 -35.76
CA VAL A 57 -4.70 -19.38 -34.58
C VAL A 57 -5.31 -18.50 -33.48
N ALA A 58 -5.78 -17.30 -33.82
CA ALA A 58 -6.39 -16.38 -32.86
C ALA A 58 -7.60 -17.01 -32.18
N THR A 59 -8.45 -17.70 -32.98
CA THR A 59 -9.63 -18.38 -32.44
C THR A 59 -9.28 -19.50 -31.48
N LEU A 60 -8.21 -20.25 -31.76
CA LEU A 60 -7.78 -21.32 -30.87
C LEU A 60 -7.26 -20.83 -29.52
N LEU A 61 -6.68 -19.63 -29.49
CA LEU A 61 -6.05 -19.07 -28.27
C LEU A 61 -6.97 -18.11 -27.51
N ILE A 62 -8.18 -17.81 -28.01
CA ILE A 62 -9.04 -16.80 -27.38
C ILE A 62 -9.47 -17.19 -25.96
N GLY A 63 -9.65 -18.48 -25.69
CA GLY A 63 -10.07 -18.94 -24.36
C GLY A 63 -9.11 -18.55 -23.26
N PRO A 64 -7.85 -19.00 -23.32
CA PRO A 64 -6.87 -18.61 -22.30
C PRO A 64 -6.64 -17.10 -22.23
N VAL A 65 -6.67 -16.39 -23.37
CA VAL A 65 -6.51 -14.93 -23.37
C VAL A 65 -7.68 -14.26 -22.65
N GLY A 66 -8.91 -14.75 -22.87
CA GLY A 66 -10.09 -14.25 -22.15
C GLY A 66 -10.00 -14.46 -20.66
N ALA A 67 -9.56 -15.65 -20.23
CA ALA A 67 -9.38 -15.94 -18.81
C ALA A 67 -8.33 -15.01 -18.17
N SER A 68 -7.21 -14.78 -18.90
CA SER A 68 -6.18 -13.86 -18.43
C SER A 68 -6.69 -12.41 -18.36
N ALA A 69 -7.51 -12.00 -19.34
CA ALA A 69 -8.10 -10.64 -19.31
C ALA A 69 -8.94 -10.44 -18.05
N ILE A 70 -9.75 -11.44 -17.69
CA ILE A 70 -10.54 -11.35 -16.46
C ILE A 70 -9.62 -11.13 -15.26
N LEU A 71 -8.57 -11.92 -15.13
CA LEU A 71 -7.63 -11.78 -14.00
C LEU A 71 -6.95 -10.40 -13.98
N LEU A 72 -6.43 -9.96 -15.13
CA LEU A 72 -5.64 -8.72 -15.20
C LEU A 72 -6.46 -7.47 -14.92
N PHE A 73 -7.75 -7.47 -15.26
CA PHE A 73 -8.57 -6.27 -15.16
C PHE A 73 -9.52 -6.29 -13.96
N SER A 74 -9.96 -7.47 -13.50
CA SER A 74 -10.87 -7.53 -12.34
C SER A 74 -10.17 -7.86 -11.03
N VAL A 75 -9.00 -8.53 -11.09
CA VAL A 75 -8.21 -8.84 -9.88
C VAL A 75 -6.75 -8.40 -10.08
N PRO A 76 -6.51 -7.13 -10.43
CA PRO A 76 -5.14 -6.70 -10.75
C PRO A 76 -4.18 -6.70 -9.55
N SER A 77 -4.72 -6.77 -8.34
CA SER A 77 -3.91 -6.89 -7.11
C SER A 77 -3.49 -8.33 -6.81
N GLY A 78 -4.10 -9.32 -7.49
CA GLY A 78 -3.79 -10.72 -7.23
C GLY A 78 -2.41 -11.11 -7.68
N ALA A 79 -1.79 -12.04 -6.96
CA ALA A 79 -0.47 -12.55 -7.33
C ALA A 79 -0.49 -13.23 -8.69
N LEU A 80 -1.60 -13.89 -9.02
CA LEU A 80 -1.78 -14.61 -10.29
C LEU A 80 -1.89 -13.67 -11.50
N ALA A 81 -2.12 -12.37 -11.27
CA ALA A 81 -2.33 -11.36 -12.32
C ALA A 81 -1.10 -10.48 -12.55
N GLN A 82 -0.01 -10.69 -11.83
CA GLN A 82 1.18 -9.85 -11.97
C GLN A 82 1.93 -10.16 -13.28
N PRO A 83 2.73 -9.21 -13.81
CA PRO A 83 3.39 -9.38 -15.12
C PRO A 83 4.21 -10.66 -15.24
N TRP A 84 4.99 -11.01 -14.22
CA TRP A 84 5.78 -12.25 -14.29
C TRP A 84 4.91 -13.49 -14.35
N SER A 85 3.75 -13.47 -13.68
CA SER A 85 2.83 -14.63 -13.73
C SER A 85 2.27 -14.85 -15.12
N ILE A 86 1.79 -13.80 -15.80
CA ILE A 86 1.25 -13.98 -17.15
C ILE A 86 2.36 -14.28 -18.16
N PHE A 87 3.45 -13.51 -18.13
CA PHE A 87 4.56 -13.73 -19.08
C PHE A 87 5.16 -15.11 -18.89
N GLY A 88 5.59 -15.41 -17.66
CA GLY A 88 6.22 -16.70 -17.34
C GLY A 88 5.28 -17.87 -17.49
N GLY A 89 4.03 -17.69 -17.05
CA GLY A 89 3.03 -18.74 -17.14
C GLY A 89 2.73 -19.14 -18.57
N TYR A 90 2.56 -18.16 -19.47
CA TYR A 90 2.34 -18.43 -20.88
C TYR A 90 3.57 -19.06 -21.54
N LEU A 91 4.75 -18.51 -21.25
CA LEU A 91 6.00 -19.03 -21.84
C LEU A 91 6.27 -20.48 -21.43
N VAL A 92 6.15 -20.74 -20.13
CA VAL A 92 6.39 -22.07 -19.58
C VAL A 92 5.37 -23.07 -20.15
N SER A 93 4.08 -22.69 -20.14
CA SER A 93 3.02 -23.60 -20.59
C SER A 93 3.12 -23.90 -22.07
N ALA A 94 3.38 -22.88 -22.90
CA ALA A 94 3.54 -23.08 -24.34
C ALA A 94 4.75 -23.97 -24.65
N THR A 95 5.87 -23.72 -23.95
CA THR A 95 7.10 -24.51 -24.16
C THR A 95 6.91 -25.96 -23.73
N VAL A 96 6.37 -26.18 -22.53
CA VAL A 96 6.14 -27.53 -22.01
C VAL A 96 5.15 -28.29 -22.93
N ALA A 97 4.06 -27.62 -23.31
CA ALA A 97 3.04 -28.26 -24.16
C ALA A 97 3.60 -28.62 -25.54
N THR A 98 4.42 -27.73 -26.11
CA THR A 98 5.08 -28.01 -27.40
C THR A 98 5.97 -29.26 -27.28
N LEU A 99 6.79 -29.35 -26.23
CA LEU A 99 7.66 -30.50 -26.00
C LEU A 99 6.84 -31.79 -25.82
N VAL A 100 5.78 -31.72 -25.01
CA VAL A 100 4.92 -32.89 -24.77
C VAL A 100 4.29 -33.36 -26.11
N ALA A 101 3.80 -32.42 -26.91
CA ALA A 101 3.19 -32.74 -28.19
C ALA A 101 4.20 -33.37 -29.17
N GLN A 102 5.42 -32.83 -29.20
CA GLN A 102 6.49 -33.36 -30.07
C GLN A 102 6.89 -34.78 -29.68
N LEU A 103 6.91 -35.07 -28.39
CA LEU A 103 7.38 -36.37 -27.87
C LEU A 103 6.27 -37.39 -27.78
N GLY A 104 5.04 -36.99 -27.48
CA GLY A 104 3.94 -37.89 -27.18
C GLY A 104 2.69 -37.74 -28.04
N GLY A 105 2.65 -36.71 -28.88
CA GLY A 105 1.51 -36.48 -29.77
C GLY A 105 0.42 -35.60 -29.15
N HIS A 106 -0.77 -35.65 -29.73
CA HIS A 106 -1.85 -34.67 -29.53
C HIS A 106 -3.08 -35.28 -28.89
N SER A 107 -2.91 -36.30 -28.05
CA SER A 107 -4.03 -36.98 -27.39
C SER A 107 -4.48 -36.22 -26.13
N LEU A 108 -5.65 -36.60 -25.63
CA LEU A 108 -6.18 -36.05 -24.37
C LEU A 108 -5.23 -36.34 -23.19
N GLU A 109 -4.60 -37.51 -23.18
CA GLU A 109 -3.66 -37.92 -22.16
C GLU A 109 -2.42 -37.00 -22.17
N MET A 110 -1.93 -36.69 -23.37
CA MET A 110 -0.78 -35.79 -23.51
C MET A 110 -1.17 -34.36 -23.12
N ALA A 111 -2.39 -33.93 -23.39
CA ALA A 111 -2.89 -32.63 -22.95
C ALA A 111 -2.91 -32.55 -21.41
N ALA A 112 -3.42 -33.59 -20.74
CA ALA A 112 -3.45 -33.65 -19.28
C ALA A 112 -2.04 -33.64 -18.70
N LEU A 113 -1.12 -34.40 -19.31
CA LEU A 113 0.28 -34.43 -18.89
C LEU A 113 0.94 -33.05 -19.04
N ALA A 114 0.65 -32.35 -20.15
CA ALA A 114 1.20 -31.02 -20.40
C ALA A 114 0.74 -30.03 -19.34
N VAL A 115 -0.54 -30.08 -18.93
CA VAL A 115 -1.06 -29.22 -17.86
C VAL A 115 -0.33 -29.52 -16.55
N ALA A 116 -0.19 -30.80 -16.20
CA ALA A 116 0.45 -31.19 -14.95
C ALA A 116 1.91 -30.71 -14.89
N LEU A 117 2.66 -30.94 -15.98
CA LEU A 117 4.06 -30.52 -16.05
C LEU A 117 4.19 -28.99 -16.06
N SER A 118 3.27 -28.30 -16.76
CA SER A 118 3.24 -26.84 -16.77
C SER A 118 2.99 -26.30 -15.37
N LEU A 119 2.07 -26.91 -14.62
CA LEU A 119 1.74 -26.46 -13.26
C LEU A 119 2.95 -26.59 -12.34
N ILE A 120 3.65 -27.73 -12.38
CA ILE A 120 4.87 -27.93 -11.59
C ILE A 120 5.93 -26.87 -11.96
N ALA A 121 6.12 -26.64 -13.24
CA ALA A 121 7.11 -25.67 -13.72
C ALA A 121 6.72 -24.23 -13.32
N MET A 122 5.44 -23.89 -13.39
CA MET A 122 4.97 -22.56 -12.96
C MET A 122 5.19 -22.34 -11.45
N PHE A 123 4.94 -23.36 -10.64
CA PHE A 123 5.24 -23.27 -9.20
C PHE A 123 6.74 -23.09 -8.95
N ALA A 124 7.57 -23.89 -9.63
CA ALA A 124 9.03 -23.85 -9.45
C ALA A 124 9.61 -22.47 -9.84
N LEU A 125 9.06 -21.86 -10.89
CA LEU A 125 9.53 -20.58 -11.40
C LEU A 125 8.77 -19.38 -10.81
N ARG A 126 7.86 -19.63 -9.90
CA ARG A 126 7.05 -18.59 -9.22
C ARG A 126 6.26 -17.73 -10.20
N CYS A 127 5.72 -18.35 -11.24
CA CYS A 127 4.93 -17.65 -12.27
C CYS A 127 3.56 -18.31 -12.45
N LEU A 128 2.94 -18.75 -11.37
CA LEU A 128 1.64 -19.42 -11.44
C LEU A 128 0.60 -18.48 -12.07
N HIS A 129 0.04 -18.95 -13.19
CA HIS A 129 -0.99 -18.23 -13.94
C HIS A 129 -1.96 -19.26 -14.52
N PRO A 130 -3.12 -19.47 -13.89
CA PRO A 130 -4.00 -20.59 -14.27
C PRO A 130 -4.38 -20.64 -15.75
N PRO A 131 -4.61 -19.50 -16.44
CA PRO A 131 -4.85 -19.58 -17.89
C PRO A 131 -3.70 -20.20 -18.69
N GLY A 132 -2.49 -20.27 -18.11
CA GLY A 132 -1.37 -21.03 -18.71
C GLY A 132 -1.72 -22.49 -18.90
N GLY A 133 -2.49 -23.08 -17.96
CA GLY A 133 -2.99 -24.44 -18.13
C GLY A 133 -3.85 -24.58 -19.37
N ALA A 134 -4.71 -23.58 -19.62
CA ALA A 134 -5.53 -23.57 -20.85
C ALA A 134 -4.66 -23.39 -22.10
N VAL A 135 -3.57 -22.59 -22.00
CA VAL A 135 -2.60 -22.49 -23.10
C VAL A 135 -2.01 -23.87 -23.42
N ALA A 136 -1.62 -24.62 -22.40
CA ALA A 136 -1.07 -25.98 -22.61
C ALA A 136 -2.07 -26.90 -23.33
N LEU A 137 -3.34 -26.84 -22.91
CA LEU A 137 -4.39 -27.61 -23.57
C LEU A 137 -4.52 -27.20 -25.05
N CYS A 138 -4.54 -25.89 -25.31
CA CYS A 138 -4.67 -25.39 -26.68
C CYS A 138 -3.52 -25.81 -27.57
N VAL A 139 -2.28 -25.79 -27.04
CA VAL A 139 -1.10 -26.17 -27.84
C VAL A 139 -1.12 -27.65 -28.17
N VAL A 140 -1.46 -28.51 -27.21
CA VAL A 140 -1.49 -29.97 -27.47
C VAL A 140 -2.66 -30.36 -28.33
N LEU A 141 -3.89 -29.87 -28.04
CA LEU A 141 -5.11 -30.32 -28.69
C LEU A 141 -5.53 -29.47 -29.90
N ALA A 142 -4.80 -28.35 -30.12
CA ALA A 142 -5.19 -27.39 -31.14
C ALA A 142 -5.26 -28.02 -32.54
N GLY A 143 -6.04 -27.40 -33.37
CA GLY A 143 -6.20 -27.85 -34.75
C GLY A 143 -4.97 -27.61 -35.60
N PRO A 144 -5.07 -27.98 -36.90
CA PRO A 144 -3.91 -27.99 -37.81
C PRO A 144 -3.13 -26.65 -37.87
N ALA A 145 -3.82 -25.53 -37.74
CA ALA A 145 -3.19 -24.21 -37.89
C ALA A 145 -2.12 -23.98 -36.83
N LEU A 146 -2.37 -24.35 -35.55
CA LEU A 146 -1.40 -24.16 -34.48
C LEU A 146 -0.38 -25.29 -34.49
N GLN A 147 -0.79 -26.52 -34.77
CA GLN A 147 0.13 -27.67 -34.88
C GLN A 147 1.17 -27.48 -35.99
N ALA A 148 0.78 -26.83 -37.10
CA ALA A 148 1.67 -26.54 -38.22
C ALA A 148 2.84 -25.61 -37.83
N LEU A 149 2.68 -24.80 -36.78
CA LEU A 149 3.76 -23.93 -36.28
C LEU A 149 4.82 -24.68 -35.51
N ASP A 150 4.50 -25.88 -35.00
CA ASP A 150 5.42 -26.73 -34.22
C ASP A 150 6.01 -25.95 -33.04
N GLU A 151 7.35 -25.87 -32.94
CA GLU A 151 7.99 -25.10 -31.85
C GLU A 151 7.67 -23.62 -31.92
N LYS A 152 7.30 -23.10 -33.07
CA LYS A 152 6.90 -21.68 -33.22
C LYS A 152 5.51 -21.39 -32.65
N ALA A 153 4.79 -22.42 -32.17
CA ALA A 153 3.51 -22.22 -31.48
C ALA A 153 3.64 -21.31 -30.24
N VAL A 154 4.83 -21.23 -29.68
CA VAL A 154 5.14 -20.31 -28.56
C VAL A 154 4.93 -18.84 -28.99
N LEU A 155 5.19 -18.51 -30.26
CA LEU A 155 5.15 -17.12 -30.75
C LEU A 155 3.76 -16.47 -30.63
N PRO A 156 2.67 -17.07 -31.15
CA PRO A 156 1.35 -16.45 -30.99
C PRO A 156 0.90 -16.42 -29.52
N VAL A 157 1.28 -17.40 -28.72
CA VAL A 157 0.99 -17.40 -27.28
C VAL A 157 1.64 -16.19 -26.61
N MET A 158 2.93 -15.96 -26.90
CA MET A 158 3.65 -14.83 -26.31
C MET A 158 3.18 -13.49 -26.87
N LEU A 159 2.78 -13.43 -28.13
CA LEU A 159 2.19 -12.21 -28.70
C LEU A 159 0.93 -11.82 -27.92
N ASN A 160 0.07 -12.78 -27.62
CA ASN A 160 -1.14 -12.54 -26.83
C ASN A 160 -0.78 -12.07 -25.42
N ALA A 161 0.19 -12.73 -24.76
CA ALA A 161 0.61 -12.35 -23.41
C ALA A 161 1.13 -10.92 -23.38
N LEU A 162 2.03 -10.56 -24.31
CA LEU A 162 2.64 -9.24 -24.35
C LEU A 162 1.64 -8.15 -24.68
N THR A 163 0.74 -8.40 -25.62
CA THR A 163 -0.29 -7.43 -26.01
C THR A 163 -1.25 -7.18 -24.83
N LEU A 164 -1.74 -8.26 -24.23
CA LEU A 164 -2.67 -8.16 -23.10
C LEU A 164 -2.00 -7.45 -21.92
N LEU A 165 -0.74 -7.78 -21.63
CA LEU A 165 0.03 -7.17 -20.56
C LEU A 165 0.24 -5.66 -20.80
N ALA A 166 0.57 -5.28 -22.04
CA ALA A 166 0.74 -3.87 -22.41
C ALA A 166 -0.54 -3.08 -22.17
N ILE A 167 -1.69 -3.65 -22.57
CA ILE A 167 -2.99 -2.99 -22.36
C ILE A 167 -3.32 -2.91 -20.88
N ALA A 168 -3.03 -3.97 -20.10
CA ALA A 168 -3.28 -3.97 -18.67
C ALA A 168 -2.44 -2.91 -17.95
N LEU A 169 -1.16 -2.78 -18.32
CA LEU A 169 -0.28 -1.74 -17.77
C LEU A 169 -0.83 -0.35 -18.07
N PHE A 170 -1.24 -0.11 -19.30
CA PHE A 170 -1.75 1.20 -19.71
C PHE A 170 -3.11 1.48 -19.07
N TYR A 171 -4.08 0.57 -19.27
CA TYR A 171 -5.48 0.80 -18.88
C TYR A 171 -5.66 0.89 -17.37
N ASN A 172 -5.08 -0.06 -16.61
CA ASN A 172 -5.24 -0.07 -15.16
C ASN A 172 -4.69 1.22 -14.54
N ASN A 173 -3.47 1.60 -14.94
CA ASN A 173 -2.85 2.82 -14.38
C ASN A 173 -3.60 4.08 -14.81
N LEU A 174 -4.06 4.13 -16.06
CA LEU A 174 -4.83 5.29 -16.57
C LEU A 174 -6.15 5.44 -15.80
N THR A 175 -6.76 4.34 -15.39
CA THR A 175 -8.03 4.36 -14.67
C THR A 175 -7.88 4.33 -13.16
N GLY A 176 -6.67 4.60 -12.65
CA GLY A 176 -6.43 4.76 -11.23
C GLY A 176 -6.17 3.50 -10.43
N VAL A 177 -5.97 2.38 -11.10
CA VAL A 177 -5.62 1.10 -10.46
C VAL A 177 -4.13 0.84 -10.67
N ARG A 178 -3.39 0.80 -9.59
CA ARG A 178 -1.94 0.60 -9.64
C ARG A 178 -1.60 -0.80 -10.13
N TYR A 179 -0.87 -0.88 -11.23
CA TYR A 179 -0.46 -2.14 -11.84
C TYR A 179 0.86 -1.95 -12.58
N PRO A 180 1.90 -2.77 -12.39
CA PRO A 180 1.96 -3.88 -11.44
C PRO A 180 2.03 -3.38 -10.00
N LYS A 181 1.80 -4.26 -9.04
CA LYS A 181 1.92 -3.93 -7.62
C LYS A 181 3.39 -3.78 -7.26
N ARG A 182 3.73 -2.67 -6.62
CA ARG A 182 5.08 -2.36 -6.16
C ARG A 182 5.02 -1.89 -4.71
N PRO A 183 6.08 -2.13 -3.92
CA PRO A 183 6.13 -1.58 -2.57
C PRO A 183 6.00 -0.06 -2.61
N LEU A 184 5.30 0.50 -1.63
CA LEU A 184 5.24 1.95 -1.46
C LEU A 184 6.63 2.43 -1.01
N PRO A 185 7.12 3.56 -1.56
CA PRO A 185 8.39 4.09 -1.10
C PRO A 185 8.32 4.47 0.38
N GLU A 186 9.29 4.03 1.15
CA GLU A 186 9.42 4.40 2.55
C GLU A 186 10.04 5.79 2.64
N ILE A 187 9.33 6.69 3.33
CA ILE A 187 9.84 8.03 3.57
C ILE A 187 10.65 7.98 4.86
N ASN A 188 11.96 8.08 4.73
CA ASN A 188 12.87 8.15 5.87
C ASN A 188 13.32 9.58 6.03
N LEU A 189 12.64 10.32 6.91
CA LEU A 189 12.90 11.75 7.13
C LEU A 189 14.24 11.99 7.83
N GLN A 190 14.70 11.01 8.60
CA GLN A 190 15.96 11.12 9.35
C GLN A 190 17.19 10.74 8.52
N HIS A 191 16.98 10.16 7.33
CA HIS A 191 18.08 9.72 6.44
C HIS A 191 19.03 8.72 7.14
N THR A 192 18.46 7.82 7.95
CA THR A 192 19.20 6.74 8.60
C THR A 192 18.76 5.40 8.02
N SER A 193 19.49 4.34 8.33
CA SER A 193 19.15 3.00 7.86
C SER A 193 18.07 2.30 8.70
N ASP A 194 17.62 2.94 9.79
CA ASP A 194 16.61 2.37 10.67
C ASP A 194 15.22 2.47 10.06
N GLN A 195 14.41 1.45 10.30
CA GLN A 195 13.00 1.48 9.94
C GLN A 195 12.24 2.51 10.79
N PRO A 196 11.13 3.09 10.27
CA PRO A 196 10.28 3.97 11.08
C PRO A 196 9.85 3.30 12.39
N ALA A 197 9.67 4.09 13.42
CA ALA A 197 9.42 3.60 14.78
C ALA A 197 8.22 2.65 14.86
N LEU A 198 7.13 2.95 14.16
CA LEU A 198 5.95 2.09 14.16
C LEU A 198 6.22 0.74 13.50
N GLN A 199 7.10 0.70 12.49
CA GLN A 199 7.46 -0.55 11.82
C GLN A 199 8.39 -1.41 12.67
N ARG A 200 9.21 -0.78 13.53
CA ARG A 200 10.09 -1.52 14.44
C ARG A 200 9.32 -2.23 15.54
N VAL A 201 8.15 -1.70 15.94
CA VAL A 201 7.35 -2.24 17.07
C VAL A 201 6.25 -3.18 16.57
N GLY A 202 5.83 -3.04 15.31
CA GLY A 202 4.79 -3.90 14.73
C GLY A 202 5.34 -5.23 14.22
N PHE A 203 4.59 -5.86 13.33
CA PHE A 203 5.06 -7.11 12.71
C PHE A 203 6.21 -6.82 11.74
N SER A 204 7.06 -7.81 11.57
CA SER A 204 8.19 -7.77 10.64
C SER A 204 7.89 -8.63 9.41
N ASP A 205 8.73 -8.50 8.38
CA ASP A 205 8.67 -9.38 7.21
C ASP A 205 8.87 -10.84 7.61
N ALA A 206 9.71 -11.10 8.62
CA ALA A 206 9.94 -12.45 9.13
C ALA A 206 8.68 -13.04 9.78
N ASP A 207 7.90 -12.22 10.48
CA ASP A 207 6.63 -12.65 11.06
C ASP A 207 5.63 -13.03 9.96
N LEU A 208 5.60 -12.23 8.89
CA LEU A 208 4.73 -12.50 7.74
C LEU A 208 5.13 -13.79 7.04
N ASP A 209 6.44 -14.00 6.83
CA ASP A 209 6.96 -15.23 6.24
C ASP A 209 6.60 -16.45 7.09
N ALA A 210 6.74 -16.35 8.41
CA ALA A 210 6.40 -17.43 9.32
C ALA A 210 4.91 -17.78 9.26
N ALA A 211 4.05 -16.75 9.21
CA ALA A 211 2.59 -16.96 9.11
C ALA A 211 2.23 -17.63 7.78
N LEU A 212 2.85 -17.19 6.67
CA LEU A 212 2.60 -17.79 5.36
C LEU A 212 3.08 -19.24 5.31
N ALA A 213 4.24 -19.54 5.91
CA ALA A 213 4.75 -20.91 6.00
C ALA A 213 3.82 -21.81 6.81
N ASP A 214 3.23 -21.27 7.88
CA ASP A 214 2.30 -22.01 8.74
C ASP A 214 0.99 -22.33 8.01
N ILE A 215 0.51 -21.42 7.16
CA ILE A 215 -0.68 -21.67 6.31
C ILE A 215 -0.38 -22.78 5.31
N GLY A 216 0.82 -22.79 4.72
CA GLY A 216 1.30 -23.86 3.85
C GLY A 216 0.76 -23.87 2.43
N GLY A 217 -0.32 -23.16 2.17
CA GLY A 217 -0.95 -23.11 0.84
C GLY A 217 -0.66 -21.80 0.11
N PHE A 218 -1.06 -21.76 -1.16
CA PHE A 218 -0.94 -20.55 -1.98
C PHE A 218 -1.98 -19.52 -1.54
N VAL A 219 -1.54 -18.29 -1.34
CA VAL A 219 -2.42 -17.15 -1.04
C VAL A 219 -2.40 -16.21 -2.25
N ASP A 220 -3.57 -15.96 -2.84
CA ASP A 220 -3.67 -15.13 -4.05
C ASP A 220 -3.71 -13.65 -3.69
N LEU A 221 -2.64 -13.19 -3.06
CA LEU A 221 -2.37 -11.77 -2.80
C LEU A 221 -0.88 -11.54 -3.05
N THR A 222 -0.55 -10.37 -3.55
CA THR A 222 0.84 -9.97 -3.59
C THR A 222 1.34 -9.72 -2.16
N ARG A 223 2.65 -9.87 -1.95
CA ARG A 223 3.25 -9.62 -0.64
C ARG A 223 2.97 -8.18 -0.19
N GLU A 224 2.99 -7.23 -1.13
CA GLU A 224 2.74 -5.81 -0.87
C GLU A 224 1.31 -5.58 -0.35
N ASP A 225 0.32 -6.19 -1.00
CA ASP A 225 -1.08 -6.05 -0.58
C ASP A 225 -1.33 -6.76 0.75
N LEU A 226 -0.69 -7.92 0.97
CA LEU A 226 -0.82 -8.65 2.25
C LEU A 226 -0.23 -7.82 3.40
N THR A 227 0.96 -7.23 3.19
CA THR A 227 1.59 -6.35 4.16
C THR A 227 0.68 -5.16 4.49
N GLN A 228 0.10 -4.53 3.46
CA GLN A 228 -0.80 -3.40 3.64
C GLN A 228 -2.05 -3.81 4.41
N LEU A 229 -2.62 -4.97 4.10
CA LEU A 229 -3.80 -5.47 4.80
C LEU A 229 -3.52 -5.69 6.29
N VAL A 230 -2.41 -6.35 6.61
CA VAL A 230 -2.05 -6.62 8.01
C VAL A 230 -1.81 -5.31 8.77
N ARG A 231 -1.15 -4.33 8.14
CA ARG A 231 -0.95 -3.00 8.75
C ARG A 231 -2.28 -2.30 9.02
N LYS A 232 -3.24 -2.36 8.10
CA LYS A 232 -4.57 -1.77 8.31
C LYS A 232 -5.33 -2.46 9.44
N VAL A 233 -5.17 -3.78 9.59
CA VAL A 233 -5.76 -4.52 10.70
C VAL A 233 -5.14 -4.08 12.02
N GLU A 234 -3.81 -3.93 12.08
CA GLU A 234 -3.11 -3.41 13.27
C GLU A 234 -3.59 -2.01 13.64
N ASP A 235 -3.74 -1.12 12.65
CA ASP A 235 -4.22 0.24 12.87
C ASP A 235 -5.65 0.24 13.45
N ALA A 236 -6.52 -0.59 12.90
CA ALA A 236 -7.90 -0.70 13.38
C ALA A 236 -7.94 -1.22 14.83
N ALA A 237 -7.12 -2.22 15.14
CA ALA A 237 -7.02 -2.77 16.49
C ALA A 237 -6.49 -1.72 17.47
N ARG A 238 -5.49 -0.95 17.06
CA ARG A 238 -4.92 0.14 17.89
C ARG A 238 -5.98 1.21 18.17
N ARG A 239 -6.72 1.64 17.15
CA ARG A 239 -7.80 2.62 17.33
C ARG A 239 -8.85 2.13 18.35
N ARG A 240 -9.25 0.87 18.23
CA ARG A 240 -10.22 0.28 19.15
C ARG A 240 -9.67 0.21 20.57
N SER A 241 -8.40 -0.11 20.73
CA SER A 241 -7.79 -0.26 22.06
C SER A 241 -7.49 1.07 22.73
N MET A 242 -7.32 2.16 21.98
CA MET A 242 -7.07 3.48 22.54
C MET A 242 -8.35 4.21 22.98
N GLY A 243 -9.52 3.69 22.68
CA GLY A 243 -10.78 4.27 23.13
C GLY A 243 -11.20 5.49 22.35
N THR A 244 -12.01 6.37 22.99
CA THR A 244 -12.62 7.53 22.35
C THR A 244 -11.90 8.85 22.65
N ALA A 245 -10.72 8.82 23.29
CA ALA A 245 -9.98 10.03 23.65
C ALA A 245 -9.67 10.87 22.41
N GLN A 246 -9.89 12.17 22.50
CA GLN A 246 -9.63 13.13 21.45
C GLN A 246 -8.41 13.99 21.80
N VAL A 247 -7.84 14.67 20.80
CA VAL A 247 -6.72 15.59 20.99
C VAL A 247 -7.05 16.64 22.05
N ALA A 248 -8.28 17.15 22.06
CA ALA A 248 -8.75 18.13 23.05
C ALA A 248 -8.59 17.65 24.51
N ASP A 249 -8.63 16.31 24.71
CA ASP A 249 -8.53 15.73 26.05
C ASP A 249 -7.09 15.71 26.60
N ILE A 250 -6.09 15.78 25.73
CA ILE A 250 -4.68 15.63 26.11
C ILE A 250 -3.81 16.85 25.77
N MET A 251 -4.30 17.79 24.98
CA MET A 251 -3.50 18.95 24.53
C MET A 251 -3.23 19.93 25.67
N SER A 252 -2.09 20.63 25.57
CA SER A 252 -1.78 21.78 26.43
C SER A 252 -2.51 23.00 25.93
N ARG A 253 -3.08 23.78 26.84
CA ARG A 253 -3.87 24.99 26.52
C ARG A 253 -3.21 26.29 26.91
N ASP A 254 -2.29 26.25 27.88
CA ASP A 254 -1.52 27.45 28.33
C ASP A 254 -0.31 27.59 27.40
N LEU A 255 -0.49 28.36 26.34
CA LEU A 255 0.48 28.43 25.26
C LEU A 255 1.27 29.71 25.26
N ARG A 256 2.55 29.62 24.90
CA ARG A 256 3.39 30.75 24.57
C ARG A 256 3.49 30.87 23.08
N CYS A 257 3.21 32.05 22.55
CA CYS A 257 3.15 32.29 21.10
C CYS A 257 4.02 33.49 20.75
N ALA A 258 4.33 33.57 19.46
CA ALA A 258 5.08 34.69 18.90
C ALA A 258 4.32 35.28 17.74
N THR A 259 4.81 36.39 17.20
CA THR A 259 4.27 37.00 15.97
C THR A 259 5.32 36.89 14.86
N PRO A 260 4.92 37.07 13.59
CA PRO A 260 5.92 37.08 12.50
C PRO A 260 7.01 38.13 12.69
N GLU A 261 6.73 39.21 13.38
CA GLU A 261 7.67 40.32 13.64
C GLU A 261 8.57 40.07 14.87
N THR A 262 8.24 39.11 15.71
CA THR A 262 9.09 38.73 16.86
C THR A 262 10.49 38.39 16.36
N ARG A 263 11.52 38.92 17.06
CA ARG A 263 12.91 38.65 16.68
C ARG A 263 13.36 37.28 17.12
N VAL A 264 14.27 36.67 16.35
CA VAL A 264 14.84 35.37 16.65
C VAL A 264 15.37 35.31 18.08
N ARG A 265 16.05 36.37 18.55
CA ARG A 265 16.57 36.43 19.91
C ARG A 265 15.47 36.34 20.97
N GLU A 266 14.37 37.05 20.75
CA GLU A 266 13.22 37.03 21.66
C GLU A 266 12.59 35.64 21.72
N ALA A 267 12.48 34.98 20.56
CA ALA A 267 11.93 33.64 20.49
C ALA A 267 12.82 32.63 21.21
N LEU A 268 14.15 32.74 21.06
CA LEU A 268 15.09 31.89 21.79
C LEU A 268 14.96 32.06 23.28
N ASP A 269 14.84 33.34 23.76
CA ASP A 269 14.66 33.64 25.17
C ASP A 269 13.35 33.03 25.71
N LEU A 270 12.27 33.10 24.96
CA LEU A 270 10.98 32.48 25.32
C LEU A 270 11.10 30.96 25.42
N LEU A 271 11.76 30.35 24.45
CA LEU A 271 11.94 28.90 24.48
C LEU A 271 12.76 28.44 25.66
N UNK A 272 13.64 29.12 25.87
CA UNK A 272 14.48 28.89 26.91
C UNK A 272 13.93 29.12 28.21
N ALA A 273 13.23 30.15 28.43
CA ALA A 273 12.63 30.46 29.75
C ALA A 273 11.55 29.45 30.16
N HIS A 274 10.79 28.97 29.20
CA HIS A 274 9.69 28.05 29.44
C HIS A 274 10.01 26.57 29.11
N ARG A 275 11.27 26.29 28.79
CA ARG A 275 11.74 24.94 28.43
C ARG A 275 10.95 24.32 27.29
N LEU A 276 10.61 25.15 26.30
CA LEU A 276 9.84 24.73 25.14
C LEU A 276 10.78 24.41 23.98
N ARG A 277 10.32 23.56 23.09
CA ARG A 277 11.05 23.21 21.86
C ARG A 277 10.49 23.90 20.63
N VAL A 278 9.25 24.37 20.70
CA VAL A 278 8.51 24.92 19.57
C VAL A 278 7.65 26.08 20.02
N LEU A 279 7.56 27.10 19.15
CA LEU A 279 6.65 28.25 19.33
C LEU A 279 5.72 28.36 18.14
N PRO A 280 4.41 28.38 18.35
CA PRO A 280 3.49 28.78 17.28
C PRO A 280 3.57 30.28 17.03
N VAL A 281 3.40 30.67 15.76
CA VAL A 281 3.46 32.05 15.31
C VAL A 281 2.06 32.46 14.84
N LEU A 282 1.51 33.50 15.47
CA LEU A 282 0.16 33.98 15.20
C LEU A 282 0.21 35.37 14.56
N ASP A 283 -0.72 35.64 13.65
CA ASP A 283 -0.85 36.98 13.07
C ASP A 283 -1.68 37.93 13.96
N ALA A 284 -1.93 39.13 13.48
CA ALA A 284 -2.68 40.14 14.24
C ALA A 284 -4.13 39.70 14.53
N GLU A 285 -4.68 38.82 13.70
CA GLU A 285 -6.03 38.27 13.87
C GLU A 285 -6.04 36.98 14.71
N GLN A 286 -4.91 36.62 15.33
CA GLN A 286 -4.73 35.44 16.16
C GLN A 286 -4.82 34.11 15.38
N ALA A 287 -4.66 34.16 14.05
CA ALA A 287 -4.60 32.97 13.21
C ALA A 287 -3.19 32.40 13.18
N LEU A 288 -3.07 31.06 13.17
CA LEU A 288 -1.79 30.37 13.10
C LEU A 288 -1.21 30.54 11.69
N VAL A 289 -0.07 31.23 11.59
CA VAL A 289 0.57 31.50 10.29
C VAL A 289 1.93 30.80 10.14
N GLY A 290 2.48 30.27 11.22
CA GLY A 290 3.76 29.58 11.16
C GLY A 290 4.07 28.86 12.45
N ILE A 291 5.17 28.10 12.41
CA ILE A 291 5.70 27.41 13.58
C ILE A 291 7.22 27.48 13.51
N VAL A 292 7.86 27.62 14.64
CA VAL A 292 9.32 27.69 14.70
C VAL A 292 9.84 26.80 15.82
N SER A 293 10.86 26.00 15.53
CA SER A 293 11.46 25.11 16.51
C SER A 293 12.79 25.67 17.01
N LEU A 294 13.22 25.18 18.15
CA LEU A 294 14.56 25.52 18.70
C LEU A 294 15.65 25.14 17.69
N THR A 295 15.50 24.01 17.00
CA THR A 295 16.45 23.56 15.98
C THR A 295 16.49 24.54 14.78
N ASP A 296 15.32 25.01 14.33
CA ASP A 296 15.25 25.97 13.22
C ASP A 296 15.97 27.28 13.60
N LEU A 297 15.74 27.77 14.81
CA LEU A 297 16.37 29.00 15.28
C LEU A 297 17.89 28.85 15.43
N ALA A 298 18.33 27.72 15.99
CA ALA A 298 19.76 27.44 16.18
C ALA A 298 20.46 27.34 14.82
N ASN A 299 19.87 26.66 13.84
CA ASN A 299 20.42 26.53 12.50
C ASN A 299 20.47 27.88 11.78
N PHE A 300 19.44 28.69 11.95
CA PHE A 300 19.38 30.03 11.33
C PHE A 300 20.48 30.93 11.87
N VAL A 301 20.69 30.96 13.20
CA VAL A 301 21.76 31.76 13.84
C VAL A 301 23.13 31.22 13.41
N GLY A 302 23.30 29.90 13.35
CA GLY A 302 24.56 29.26 12.97
C GLY A 302 24.96 29.60 11.51
N ARG A 303 24.01 29.58 10.60
CA ARG A 303 24.27 29.94 9.19
C ARG A 303 24.59 31.41 9.02
N SER A 304 23.93 32.27 9.78
CA SER A 304 24.20 33.70 9.78
C SER A 304 25.60 34.05 10.33
N GLY A 305 26.11 33.20 11.22
CA GLY A 305 27.44 33.34 11.80
C GLY A 305 28.59 33.10 10.81
N SER A 306 28.36 32.25 9.82
CA SER A 306 29.38 31.92 8.82
C SER A 306 29.59 33.04 7.78
N PHE A 307 28.63 33.96 7.65
CA PHE A 307 28.69 35.08 6.71
C PHE A 307 28.95 36.43 7.39
N ARG A 308 29.52 36.38 8.61
CA ARG A 308 29.66 37.53 9.51
C ARG A 308 30.60 38.62 9.04
N LEU A 309 31.33 38.39 7.96
CA LEU A 309 32.32 39.41 7.47
C LEU A 309 31.71 40.51 6.59
N LEU A 310 30.42 40.37 6.19
CA LEU A 310 29.81 41.28 5.23
C LEU A 310 28.51 41.99 5.65
N ARG A 311 27.93 41.62 6.82
CA ARG A 311 26.70 42.27 7.25
C ARG A 311 26.67 42.45 8.80
N ARG A 312 26.63 43.72 9.22
CA ARG A 312 26.41 44.09 10.63
C ARG A 312 24.96 43.80 11.03
N GLY A 313 24.77 42.80 11.87
CA GLY A 313 23.45 42.43 12.40
C GLY A 313 23.09 40.96 12.15
N GLY A 314 23.74 40.09 12.92
CA GLY A 314 23.54 38.65 12.80
C GLY A 314 22.08 38.22 12.97
N GLY A 315 21.79 36.98 12.55
CA GLY A 315 20.46 36.39 12.47
C GLY A 315 19.54 36.52 13.69
N GLU A 316 20.11 36.87 14.86
CA GLU A 316 19.34 37.07 16.09
C GLU A 316 18.36 38.24 16.02
N LYS A 317 18.61 39.23 15.15
CA LYS A 317 17.76 40.40 14.98
C LYS A 317 16.70 40.22 13.89
N SER A 318 16.77 39.12 13.15
CA SER A 318 15.81 38.83 12.09
C SER A 318 14.42 38.49 12.64
N PRO A 319 13.35 38.84 11.91
CA PRO A 319 12.01 38.46 12.34
C PRO A 319 11.73 36.96 12.09
N LEU A 320 10.83 36.38 12.85
CA LEU A 320 10.46 34.97 12.72
C LEU A 320 9.88 34.63 11.35
N SER A 321 9.30 35.61 10.65
CA SER A 321 8.79 35.40 9.30
C SER A 321 9.84 34.87 8.32
N GLU A 322 11.14 35.12 8.58
CA GLU A 322 12.23 34.64 7.74
C GLU A 322 12.64 33.19 8.02
N VAL A 323 12.27 32.65 9.18
CA VAL A 323 12.75 31.33 9.61
C VAL A 323 11.63 30.35 9.92
N MET A 324 10.41 30.83 10.15
CA MET A 324 9.27 29.95 10.48
C MET A 324 8.89 29.03 9.32
N THR A 325 8.38 27.85 9.68
CA THR A 325 7.80 26.93 8.72
C THR A 325 6.35 27.33 8.44
N SER A 326 6.00 27.50 7.20
CA SER A 326 4.65 27.85 6.74
C SER A 326 4.42 27.24 5.38
N PRO A 327 3.23 26.65 5.09
CA PRO A 327 2.09 26.48 5.99
C PRO A 327 2.34 25.43 7.08
N VAL A 328 1.53 25.47 8.13
CA VAL A 328 1.72 24.62 9.31
C VAL A 328 0.81 23.40 9.24
N VAL A 329 1.37 22.23 9.53
CA VAL A 329 0.57 21.02 9.75
C VAL A 329 -0.10 21.16 11.12
N ALA A 330 -1.43 21.22 11.16
CA ALA A 330 -2.22 21.36 12.36
C ALA A 330 -3.31 20.31 12.41
N VAL A 331 -3.85 20.06 13.60
CA VAL A 331 -4.92 19.07 13.79
C VAL A 331 -6.12 19.73 14.46
N ALA A 332 -7.29 19.11 14.29
CA ALA A 332 -8.53 19.55 14.94
C ALA A 332 -8.61 18.99 16.36
N PRO A 333 -9.28 19.72 17.31
CA PRO A 333 -9.41 19.19 18.67
C PRO A 333 -10.20 17.88 18.76
N GLU A 334 -11.07 17.60 17.79
CA GLU A 334 -11.89 16.39 17.75
C GLU A 334 -11.15 15.18 17.19
N LEU A 335 -9.94 15.35 16.69
CA LEU A 335 -9.16 14.24 16.12
C LEU A 335 -8.93 13.16 17.19
N PRO A 336 -9.21 11.88 16.87
CA PRO A 336 -8.89 10.81 17.83
C PRO A 336 -7.40 10.74 18.13
N VAL A 337 -7.06 10.50 19.39
CA VAL A 337 -5.66 10.40 19.85
C VAL A 337 -4.94 9.28 19.07
N SER A 338 -5.65 8.21 18.72
CA SER A 338 -5.06 7.10 17.96
C SER A 338 -4.49 7.54 16.61
N GLU A 339 -5.00 8.63 16.03
CA GLU A 339 -4.50 9.14 14.75
C GLU A 339 -3.24 9.99 14.87
N LEU A 340 -2.88 10.41 16.09
CA LEU A 340 -1.62 11.12 16.33
C LEU A 340 -0.38 10.22 16.23
N UNK A 341 -0.58 9.21 16.63
CA UNK A 341 0.42 8.34 16.68
C UNK A 341 1.22 8.31 15.51
N PRO A 342 0.60 7.94 14.30
CA PRO A 342 1.40 7.94 13.06
C PRO A 342 1.99 9.31 12.72
N MET A 343 1.26 10.37 12.97
CA MET A 343 1.74 11.73 12.66
C MET A 343 3.01 12.07 13.44
N LEU A 344 3.00 11.79 14.72
CA LEU A 344 4.14 12.12 15.59
C LEU A 344 5.29 11.13 15.49
N SER A 345 5.00 9.86 15.15
CA SER A 345 6.05 8.83 15.10
C SER A 345 6.65 8.63 13.70
N SER A 346 5.83 8.74 12.64
CA SER A 346 6.28 8.41 11.28
C SER A 346 6.66 9.63 10.45
N GLN A 347 6.05 10.78 10.73
CA GLN A 347 6.35 12.00 9.98
C GLN A 347 7.43 12.87 10.60
N GLY A 348 8.05 12.40 11.72
CA GLY A 348 9.12 13.12 12.38
C GLY A 348 8.69 14.39 13.09
N LEU A 349 7.40 14.56 13.31
CA LEU A 349 6.87 15.74 13.99
C LEU A 349 6.93 15.53 15.51
N HIS A 350 7.48 16.49 16.22
CA HIS A 350 7.61 16.40 17.68
C HIS A 350 6.43 17.02 18.41
N CYS A 351 5.73 17.94 17.76
CA CYS A 351 4.52 18.54 18.29
C CYS A 351 3.63 19.03 17.15
N LEU A 352 2.36 19.19 17.45
CA LEU A 352 1.35 19.65 16.48
C LEU A 352 0.49 20.73 17.11
N PRO A 353 0.31 21.86 16.42
CA PRO A 353 -0.69 22.85 16.85
C PRO A 353 -2.09 22.29 16.67
N VAL A 354 -2.97 22.64 17.60
CA VAL A 354 -4.38 22.27 17.55
C VAL A 354 -5.19 23.55 17.21
N VAL A 355 -5.91 23.50 16.10
CA VAL A 355 -6.59 24.68 15.53
C VAL A 355 -8.07 24.39 15.40
N GLU A 356 -8.89 25.34 15.81
CA GLU A 356 -10.34 25.32 15.67
C GLU A 356 -10.80 26.65 15.10
N GLN A 357 -11.51 26.61 13.98
CA GLN A 357 -11.99 27.82 13.29
C GLN A 357 -10.86 28.83 13.06
N ASN A 358 -9.74 28.34 12.54
CA ASN A 358 -8.54 29.11 12.20
C ASN A 358 -7.83 29.73 13.42
N ARG A 359 -8.19 29.36 14.64
CA ARG A 359 -7.57 29.86 15.88
C ARG A 359 -6.83 28.75 16.60
N LEU A 360 -5.66 29.07 17.11
CA LEU A 360 -4.86 28.14 17.91
C LEU A 360 -5.54 27.93 19.27
N VAL A 361 -5.93 26.68 19.57
CA VAL A 361 -6.59 26.34 20.83
C VAL A 361 -5.74 25.45 21.73
N GLY A 362 -4.66 24.88 21.20
CA GLY A 362 -3.78 24.00 21.98
C GLY A 362 -2.56 23.55 21.21
N MET A 363 -1.71 22.81 21.91
CA MET A 363 -0.55 22.12 21.34
C MET A 363 -0.53 20.70 21.88
N VAL A 364 -0.19 19.74 21.03
CA VAL A 364 -0.02 18.35 21.46
C VAL A 364 1.38 17.86 21.08
N THR A 365 2.04 17.17 21.99
CA THR A 365 3.43 16.73 21.87
C THR A 365 3.51 15.21 21.96
N GLN A 366 4.69 14.68 21.62
CA GLN A 366 5.00 13.25 21.84
C GLN A 366 4.85 12.89 23.34
N THR A 367 5.20 13.80 24.24
CA THR A 367 5.06 13.57 25.67
C THR A 367 3.59 13.43 26.09
N ASP A 368 2.71 14.24 25.52
CA ASP A 368 1.27 14.16 25.79
C ASP A 368 0.73 12.80 25.33
N LEU A 369 1.17 12.36 24.16
CA LEU A 369 0.75 11.07 23.60
C LEU A 369 1.25 9.89 24.48
N ILE A 370 2.49 9.96 24.95
CA ILE A 370 3.06 8.94 25.86
C ILE A 370 2.25 8.92 27.16
N ALA A 371 1.93 10.06 27.72
CA ALA A 371 1.13 10.16 28.94
C ALA A 371 -0.27 9.58 28.73
N ALA A 372 -0.87 9.87 27.62
CA ALA A 372 -2.18 9.27 27.27
C ALA A 372 -2.14 7.75 27.15
N UNK A 373 -1.18 7.41 26.69
CA UNK A 373 -0.98 6.05 26.56
C UNK A 373 -0.83 5.38 27.86
N GLN A 374 -0.10 5.91 28.65
CA GLN A 374 0.06 5.34 29.99
C GLN A 374 -1.26 5.26 30.79
N UNK A 375 -1.85 6.17 30.58
CA UNK A 375 -3.08 6.26 31.18
C UNK A 375 -3.99 5.21 30.74
N ASN A 376 -4.07 4.94 29.60
CA ASN A 376 -4.91 3.88 29.03
C ASN A 376 -4.48 2.48 29.48
N LEU A 377 -3.21 2.23 29.53
CA LEU A 377 -2.66 0.96 30.01
C LEU A 377 -2.98 0.73 31.50
N LEU A 378 -2.94 1.78 32.29
CA LEU A 378 -3.23 1.71 33.71
C LEU A 378 -4.73 1.49 34.00
N MET A 379 -5.61 2.00 33.11
CA MET A 379 -7.06 1.86 33.29
C MET A 379 -7.58 0.48 32.89
N ARG A 380 -6.76 -0.36 32.26
CA ARG A 380 -7.11 -1.71 31.84
C ARG A 380 -6.56 -2.83 32.73
N GLY A 381 -5.76 -2.46 33.74
CA GLY A 381 -5.16 -3.40 34.68
C GLY A 381 -6.11 -3.85 35.82
#